data_bafd140d4ba04b41c2e50a74243e6ed8
#
_entry.id   bafd140d4ba04b41c2e50a74243e6ed8
#
_cell.length_a   1.000
_cell.length_b   1.000
_cell.length_c   1.000
_cell.angle_alpha   90.00
_cell.angle_beta   90.00
_cell.angle_gamma   90.00
#
_symmetry.space_group_name_H-M   'P 1'
#
loop_
_entity.id
_entity.type
_entity.pdbx_description
1 polymer ?
#
loop_
_entity_poly.entity_id
_entity_poly.type
_entity_poly.pdbx_seq_one_letter_code
_entity_poly.pdbx_strand_id
1 'polypeptide(L)'
;MDLIELAFFTDKINEMVSFYKHLLGSEPVAQSEGMAIFMVGSTKIFIHQNYTPSEGELPPVNHMAFAVDDVDLTCQGLVHQGLRLEVPPQDYYWGRSAYLRDPEGHQIELTQGGSGDGH
;
A
#
# COMPACT_ATOMS: atom_id res chain seq x y z
N MET A 1 -10.92 2.18 -11.14
CA MET A 1 -9.69 2.00 -10.34
C MET A 1 -9.55 3.19 -9.40
N ASP A 2 -9.52 2.94 -8.10
CA ASP A 2 -9.51 4.00 -7.10
C ASP A 2 -8.21 3.95 -6.28
N LEU A 3 -7.60 5.11 -6.06
CA LEU A 3 -6.46 5.20 -5.16
C LEU A 3 -6.98 5.09 -3.73
N ILE A 4 -6.60 4.04 -3.01
CA ILE A 4 -7.13 3.75 -1.69
C ILE A 4 -6.09 3.84 -0.57
N GLU A 5 -4.79 3.83 -0.90
CA GLU A 5 -3.76 3.84 0.13
C GLU A 5 -2.44 4.41 -0.38
N LEU A 6 -1.80 5.20 0.47
CA LEU A 6 -0.38 5.55 0.36
C LEU A 6 0.30 4.94 1.58
N ALA A 7 1.26 4.04 1.36
CA ALA A 7 1.95 3.34 2.43
C ALA A 7 3.38 3.86 2.54
N PHE A 8 3.77 4.28 3.75
CA PHE A 8 5.10 4.77 4.05
C PHE A 8 5.72 3.96 5.17
N PHE A 9 6.93 3.48 4.95
CA PHE A 9 7.71 2.77 5.95
C PHE A 9 8.84 3.67 6.43
N THR A 10 9.08 3.69 7.74
CA THR A 10 9.97 4.70 8.32
C THR A 10 10.66 4.18 9.58
N ASP A 11 11.89 4.65 9.80
CA ASP A 11 12.58 4.47 11.08
C ASP A 11 12.21 5.57 12.07
N LYS A 12 11.40 6.55 11.66
CA LYS A 12 11.04 7.73 12.45
C LYS A 12 9.54 7.80 12.66
N ILE A 13 8.94 6.72 13.18
CA ILE A 13 7.49 6.60 13.28
C ILE A 13 6.83 7.75 14.05
N ASN A 14 7.40 8.14 15.20
CA ASN A 14 6.82 9.19 16.02
C ASN A 14 6.84 10.55 15.32
N GLU A 15 7.94 10.86 14.65
CA GLU A 15 8.09 12.11 13.90
C GLU A 15 7.14 12.16 12.71
N MET A 16 6.99 11.05 12.01
CA MET A 16 6.07 10.93 10.88
C MET A 16 4.62 11.12 11.34
N VAL A 17 4.24 10.44 12.41
CA VAL A 17 2.87 10.57 12.93
C VAL A 17 2.58 12.00 13.38
N SER A 18 3.52 12.61 14.08
CA SER A 18 3.38 14.00 14.52
C SER A 18 3.23 14.96 13.33
N PHE A 19 4.04 14.76 12.30
CA PHE A 19 3.97 15.59 11.08
C PHE A 19 2.57 15.51 10.44
N TYR A 20 2.05 14.30 10.26
CA TYR A 20 0.76 14.13 9.61
C TYR A 20 -0.41 14.58 10.46
N LYS A 21 -0.32 14.45 11.79
CA LYS A 21 -1.31 15.05 12.69
C LYS A 21 -1.42 16.57 12.47
N HIS A 22 -0.28 17.23 12.41
CA HIS A 22 -0.24 18.69 12.22
C HIS A 22 -0.70 19.07 10.82
N LEU A 23 -0.20 18.38 9.80
CA LEU A 23 -0.54 18.68 8.42
C LEU A 23 -2.05 18.52 8.17
N LEU A 24 -2.62 17.42 8.64
CA LEU A 24 -4.01 17.07 8.37
C LEU A 24 -4.97 17.69 9.39
N GLY A 25 -4.46 18.13 10.52
CA GLY A 25 -5.30 18.68 11.59
C GLY A 25 -6.21 17.64 12.22
N SER A 26 -5.80 16.37 12.23
CA SER A 26 -6.62 15.28 12.76
C SER A 26 -5.76 14.20 13.39
N GLU A 27 -6.40 13.41 14.25
CA GLU A 27 -5.77 12.24 14.85
C GLU A 27 -5.84 11.05 13.89
N PRO A 28 -4.92 10.08 14.00
CA PRO A 28 -5.06 8.87 13.23
C PRO A 28 -6.33 8.10 13.63
N VAL A 29 -6.93 7.42 12.67
CA VAL A 29 -8.12 6.59 12.93
C VAL A 29 -7.74 5.26 13.58
N ALA A 30 -6.48 4.87 13.47
CA ALA A 30 -5.92 3.69 14.14
C ALA A 30 -4.45 3.96 14.43
N GLN A 31 -3.97 3.49 15.57
CA GLN A 31 -2.58 3.71 15.95
C GLN A 31 -2.13 2.63 16.93
N SER A 32 -0.88 2.21 16.78
CA SER A 32 -0.17 1.35 17.72
C SER A 32 1.27 1.86 17.83
N GLU A 33 2.10 1.16 18.57
CA GLU A 33 3.52 1.54 18.69
C GLU A 33 4.24 1.62 17.36
N GLY A 34 3.92 0.73 16.43
CA GLY A 34 4.63 0.59 15.17
C GLY A 34 3.86 1.04 13.95
N MET A 35 2.67 1.60 14.11
CA MET A 35 1.90 2.02 12.94
C MET A 35 0.85 3.07 13.27
N ALA A 36 0.43 3.80 12.22
CA ALA A 36 -0.70 4.71 12.29
C ALA A 36 -1.40 4.75 10.95
N ILE A 37 -2.70 4.96 10.99
CA ILE A 37 -3.52 5.12 9.79
C ILE A 37 -4.27 6.44 9.90
N PHE A 38 -4.10 7.29 8.89
CA PHE A 38 -4.88 8.52 8.72
C PHE A 38 -5.82 8.36 7.54
N MET A 39 -6.99 8.97 7.60
CA MET A 39 -7.89 8.99 6.44
C MET A 39 -7.92 10.39 5.86
N VAL A 40 -7.75 10.47 4.54
CA VAL A 40 -7.90 11.70 3.76
C VAL A 40 -8.96 11.41 2.71
N GLY A 41 -10.20 11.83 3.00
CA GLY A 41 -11.32 11.38 2.20
C GLY A 41 -11.46 9.86 2.31
N SER A 42 -11.44 9.16 1.18
CA SER A 42 -11.50 7.70 1.15
C SER A 42 -10.13 7.05 0.98
N THR A 43 -9.05 7.84 1.05
CA THR A 43 -7.69 7.32 0.87
C THR A 43 -7.00 7.22 2.23
N LYS A 44 -6.38 6.09 2.50
CA LYS A 44 -5.57 5.86 3.69
C LYS A 44 -4.17 6.41 3.50
N ILE A 45 -3.62 7.04 4.54
CA ILE A 45 -2.17 7.20 4.68
C ILE A 45 -1.76 6.22 5.77
N PHE A 46 -1.04 5.19 5.38
CA PHE A 46 -0.58 4.12 6.27
C PHE A 46 0.91 4.35 6.57
N ILE A 47 1.25 4.50 7.85
CA ILE A 47 2.62 4.73 8.28
C ILE A 47 3.02 3.56 9.17
N HIS A 48 4.10 2.89 8.84
CA HIS A 48 4.55 1.70 9.54
C HIS A 48 6.04 1.76 9.82
N GLN A 49 6.43 1.28 11.02
CA GLN A 49 7.82 1.11 11.38
C GLN A 49 8.51 0.16 10.39
N ASN A 50 9.72 0.52 9.96
CA ASN A 50 10.55 -0.38 9.15
C ASN A 50 10.78 -1.69 9.89
N TYR A 51 10.94 -2.75 9.14
CA TYR A 51 11.24 -4.07 9.69
C TYR A 51 12.12 -4.84 8.70
N THR A 52 12.81 -5.87 9.21
CA THR A 52 13.52 -6.82 8.37
C THR A 52 12.55 -7.94 8.04
N PRO A 53 12.21 -8.14 6.75
CA PRO A 53 11.20 -9.15 6.42
C PRO A 53 11.71 -10.56 6.72
N SER A 54 10.82 -11.37 7.28
CA SER A 54 11.03 -12.81 7.42
C SER A 54 10.78 -13.49 6.10
N GLU A 55 11.13 -14.76 6.00
CA GLU A 55 10.84 -15.53 4.79
C GLU A 55 9.34 -15.52 4.51
N GLY A 56 8.97 -15.18 3.28
CA GLY A 56 7.59 -15.10 2.85
C GLY A 56 6.89 -13.77 3.13
N GLU A 57 7.51 -12.88 3.91
CA GLU A 57 6.97 -11.54 4.13
C GLU A 57 7.35 -10.59 2.99
N LEU A 58 6.46 -9.64 2.71
CA LEU A 58 6.75 -8.58 1.76
C LEU A 58 7.76 -7.60 2.37
N PRO A 59 8.71 -7.08 1.57
CA PRO A 59 9.63 -6.07 2.06
C PRO A 59 8.89 -4.76 2.38
N PRO A 60 9.42 -3.95 3.33
CA PRO A 60 8.80 -2.67 3.71
C PRO A 60 9.11 -1.60 2.67
N VAL A 61 8.38 -1.60 1.57
CA VAL A 61 8.57 -0.68 0.45
C VAL A 61 7.40 0.30 0.37
N ASN A 62 7.72 1.58 0.32
CA ASN A 62 6.70 2.62 0.11
C ASN A 62 5.96 2.35 -1.19
N HIS A 63 4.64 2.44 -1.15
CA HIS A 63 3.85 2.16 -2.35
C HIS A 63 2.49 2.85 -2.32
N MET A 64 1.85 2.87 -3.50
CA MET A 64 0.46 3.30 -3.67
C MET A 64 -0.37 2.05 -3.95
N ALA A 65 -1.57 1.98 -3.38
CA ALA A 65 -2.49 0.88 -3.65
C ALA A 65 -3.74 1.39 -4.35
N PHE A 66 -4.11 0.70 -5.42
CA PHE A 66 -5.33 0.96 -6.17
C PHE A 66 -6.28 -0.21 -6.03
N ALA A 67 -7.54 0.09 -5.76
CA ALA A 67 -8.59 -0.92 -5.74
C ALA A 67 -9.08 -1.18 -7.16
N VAL A 68 -9.20 -2.46 -7.52
CA VAL A 68 -9.74 -2.89 -8.81
C VAL A 68 -10.80 -3.96 -8.56
N ASP A 69 -11.73 -4.13 -9.50
CA ASP A 69 -12.80 -5.12 -9.37
C ASP A 69 -12.28 -6.55 -9.53
N ASP A 70 -11.35 -6.75 -10.45
CA ASP A 70 -10.78 -8.06 -10.76
C ASP A 70 -9.29 -7.87 -11.09
N VAL A 71 -8.44 -8.23 -10.15
CA VAL A 71 -7.00 -7.98 -10.31
C VAL A 71 -6.41 -8.84 -11.43
N ASP A 72 -6.90 -10.05 -11.64
CA ASP A 72 -6.40 -10.91 -12.71
C ASP A 72 -6.71 -10.32 -14.10
N LEU A 73 -7.95 -9.88 -14.30
CA LEU A 73 -8.33 -9.27 -15.57
C LEU A 73 -7.60 -7.95 -15.80
N THR A 74 -7.47 -7.14 -14.75
CA THR A 74 -6.73 -5.87 -14.85
C THR A 74 -5.29 -6.13 -15.25
N CYS A 75 -4.62 -7.09 -14.61
CA CYS A 75 -3.24 -7.42 -14.92
C CYS A 75 -3.08 -7.99 -16.33
N GLN A 76 -4.01 -8.84 -16.78
CA GLN A 76 -3.99 -9.36 -18.16
C GLN A 76 -4.02 -8.21 -19.16
N GLY A 77 -4.89 -7.22 -18.94
CA GLY A 77 -4.98 -6.06 -19.80
C GLY A 77 -3.71 -5.22 -19.81
N LEU A 78 -3.10 -5.02 -18.64
CA LEU A 78 -1.86 -4.24 -18.53
C LEU A 78 -0.68 -4.95 -19.22
N VAL A 79 -0.55 -6.24 -19.00
CA VAL A 79 0.49 -7.04 -19.66
C VAL A 79 0.31 -7.02 -21.18
N HIS A 80 -0.93 -7.10 -21.63
CA HIS A 80 -1.24 -7.01 -23.06
C HIS A 80 -0.81 -5.67 -23.65
N GLN A 81 -0.85 -4.60 -22.84
CA GLN A 81 -0.40 -3.27 -23.25
C GLN A 81 1.12 -3.08 -23.14
N GLY A 82 1.84 -4.08 -22.69
CA GLY A 82 3.30 -4.04 -22.60
C GLY A 82 3.85 -3.75 -21.21
N LEU A 83 3.01 -3.64 -20.18
CA LEU A 83 3.49 -3.44 -18.82
C LEU A 83 3.98 -4.78 -18.25
N ARG A 84 4.89 -4.68 -17.28
CA ARG A 84 5.47 -5.87 -16.62
C ARG A 84 5.06 -5.89 -15.17
N LEU A 85 4.65 -7.07 -14.69
CA LEU A 85 4.33 -7.27 -13.28
C LEU A 85 5.59 -7.66 -12.53
N GLU A 86 5.81 -7.05 -11.36
CA GLU A 86 6.87 -7.46 -10.44
C GLU A 86 6.42 -8.71 -9.69
N VAL A 87 5.18 -8.71 -9.22
CA VAL A 87 4.57 -9.86 -8.55
C VAL A 87 3.21 -10.10 -9.20
N PRO A 88 3.00 -11.28 -9.81
CA PRO A 88 1.71 -11.58 -10.42
C PRO A 88 0.62 -11.71 -9.34
N PRO A 89 -0.67 -11.70 -9.74
CA PRO A 89 -1.75 -11.84 -8.79
C PRO A 89 -1.57 -13.03 -7.86
N GLN A 90 -1.69 -12.79 -6.56
CA GLN A 90 -1.59 -13.81 -5.52
C GLN A 90 -2.60 -13.49 -4.42
N ASP A 91 -2.96 -14.52 -3.65
CA ASP A 91 -3.81 -14.37 -2.49
C ASP A 91 -2.95 -14.06 -1.26
N TYR A 92 -3.32 -13.01 -0.54
CA TYR A 92 -2.73 -12.62 0.72
C TYR A 92 -3.84 -12.61 1.78
N TYR A 93 -3.48 -12.43 3.05
CA TYR A 93 -4.50 -12.42 4.10
C TYR A 93 -5.47 -11.23 3.99
N TRP A 94 -5.08 -10.16 3.29
CA TRP A 94 -5.95 -8.98 3.09
C TRP A 94 -6.77 -9.05 1.80
N GLY A 95 -6.50 -9.98 0.91
CA GLY A 95 -7.17 -10.09 -0.38
C GLY A 95 -6.21 -10.54 -1.46
N ARG A 96 -6.63 -10.36 -2.70
CA ARG A 96 -5.81 -10.75 -3.85
C ARG A 96 -5.16 -9.51 -4.45
N SER A 97 -3.84 -9.55 -4.58
CA SER A 97 -3.06 -8.39 -5.03
C SER A 97 -1.99 -8.76 -6.04
N ALA A 98 -1.58 -7.77 -6.82
CA ALA A 98 -0.44 -7.85 -7.72
C ALA A 98 0.38 -6.58 -7.56
N TYR A 99 1.64 -6.62 -7.95
CA TYR A 99 2.56 -5.49 -7.81
C TYR A 99 3.29 -5.22 -9.10
N LEU A 100 3.48 -3.94 -9.41
CA LEU A 100 4.29 -3.51 -10.54
C LEU A 100 5.03 -2.22 -10.15
N ARG A 101 5.95 -1.81 -11.01
CA ARG A 101 6.73 -0.58 -10.79
C ARG A 101 6.48 0.39 -11.92
N ASP A 102 6.41 1.67 -11.60
CA ASP A 102 6.40 2.69 -12.63
C ASP A 102 7.83 2.89 -13.18
N PRO A 103 8.01 3.70 -14.24
CA PRO A 103 9.34 3.88 -14.83
C PRO A 103 10.41 4.42 -13.89
N GLU A 104 10.04 5.10 -12.81
CA GLU A 104 10.98 5.60 -11.80
C GLU A 104 11.17 4.62 -10.65
N GLY A 105 10.52 3.46 -10.69
CA GLY A 105 10.69 2.44 -9.68
C GLY A 105 9.76 2.52 -8.49
N HIS A 106 8.74 3.38 -8.53
CA HIS A 106 7.75 3.43 -7.45
C HIS A 106 6.90 2.17 -7.49
N GLN A 107 6.70 1.54 -6.34
CA GLN A 107 5.89 0.33 -6.27
C GLN A 107 4.42 0.67 -6.26
N ILE A 108 3.66 -0.08 -7.05
CA ILE A 108 2.22 0.06 -7.17
C ILE A 108 1.58 -1.28 -6.86
N GLU A 109 0.58 -1.26 -5.98
CA GLU A 109 -0.22 -2.43 -5.66
C GLU A 109 -1.58 -2.31 -6.33
N LEU A 110 -2.04 -3.39 -6.95
CA LEU A 110 -3.41 -3.51 -7.43
C LEU A 110 -4.08 -4.56 -6.55
N THR A 111 -5.23 -4.25 -5.95
CA THR A 111 -5.84 -5.13 -4.98
C THR A 111 -7.35 -5.21 -5.16
N GLN A 112 -7.91 -6.38 -4.85
CA GLN A 112 -9.35 -6.62 -4.85
C GLN A 112 -9.76 -7.34 -3.57
N GLY A 113 -11.01 -7.13 -3.16
CA GLY A 113 -11.59 -7.86 -2.04
C GLY A 113 -11.11 -7.43 -0.68
N GLY A 114 -10.31 -6.39 -0.61
CA GLY A 114 -9.79 -5.88 0.65
C GLY A 114 -9.70 -4.37 0.64
N SER A 115 -9.25 -3.81 1.76
CA SER A 115 -9.04 -2.38 1.90
C SER A 115 -7.66 -1.93 1.41
N GLY A 116 -6.79 -2.85 1.00
CA GLY A 116 -5.43 -2.55 0.57
C GLY A 116 -4.46 -2.29 1.71
N ASP A 117 -4.84 -2.55 2.93
CA ASP A 117 -4.05 -2.24 4.12
C ASP A 117 -3.40 -3.46 4.75
N GLY A 118 -3.09 -4.44 3.96
CA GLY A 118 -2.59 -5.71 4.43
C GLY A 118 -1.18 -5.71 5.02
N HIS A 119 -0.68 -4.60 5.36
CA HIS A 119 0.70 -4.48 5.85
C HIS A 119 0.78 -4.35 7.34
#